data_1ff6f28ba9e3c77b9a006381041cfd95
#
_entry.id   1ff6f28ba9e3c77b9a006381041cfd95
#
_cell.length_a   1.000
_cell.length_b   1.000
_cell.length_c   1.000
_cell.angle_alpha   90.00
_cell.angle_beta   90.00
_cell.angle_gamma   90.00
#
_symmetry.space_group_name_H-M   'P 1'
#
loop_
_entity.id
_entity.type
_entity.pdbx_description
1 polymer ?
#
loop_
_entity_poly.entity_id
_entity_poly.type
_entity_poly.pdbx_seq_one_letter_code
_entity_poly.pdbx_strand_id
1 'polypeptide(L)'
;MYEITITFTEVDHKGNDRTRKENLILEHAESFADAEQIGYDYGSGYTGIDVVSIKRSKLKEIVNEKPFNDETCKIYVAQIVDHFVDLETEETKDIKYSVALFAHDMNEAHKAIEQYIKQGLEDMDLVSIKESKYNGVLK
;
A
#
# COMPACT_ATOMS: atom_id res chain seq x y z
N MET A 1 0.15 -1.16 -10.25
CA MET A 1 -0.44 -0.31 -9.19
C MET A 1 0.14 1.10 -9.23
N TYR A 2 -0.64 2.05 -8.82
CA TYR A 2 -0.22 3.44 -8.67
C TYR A 2 -0.41 3.89 -7.24
N GLU A 3 0.29 4.94 -6.87
CA GLU A 3 0.13 5.60 -5.57
C GLU A 3 -0.19 7.07 -5.85
N ILE A 4 -1.20 7.58 -5.16
CA ILE A 4 -1.56 8.98 -5.26
C ILE A 4 -1.50 9.65 -3.89
N THR A 5 -1.25 10.95 -3.91
CA THR A 5 -1.39 11.81 -2.75
C THR A 5 -2.45 12.85 -3.08
N ILE A 6 -3.47 12.94 -2.24
CA ILE A 6 -4.52 13.93 -2.37
C ILE A 6 -4.50 14.88 -1.18
N THR A 7 -4.95 16.10 -1.41
CA THR A 7 -5.20 17.07 -0.34
C THR A 7 -6.62 17.59 -0.45
N PHE A 8 -7.21 17.90 0.69
CA PHE A 8 -8.56 18.49 0.73
C PHE A 8 -8.71 19.30 2.03
N THR A 9 -9.74 20.12 2.07
CA THR A 9 -10.05 20.95 3.23
C THR A 9 -11.21 20.34 4.01
N GLU A 10 -11.03 20.24 5.32
CA GLU A 10 -12.11 19.88 6.23
C GLU A 10 -12.23 20.93 7.35
N VAL A 11 -13.39 20.99 7.95
CA VAL A 11 -13.64 21.87 9.10
C VAL A 11 -13.44 21.04 10.38
N ASP A 12 -12.55 21.49 11.26
CA ASP A 12 -12.33 20.83 12.53
C ASP A 12 -13.50 21.10 13.51
N HIS A 13 -13.47 20.44 14.68
CA HIS A 13 -14.52 20.58 15.68
C HIS A 13 -14.61 21.99 16.30
N LYS A 14 -13.60 22.85 16.08
CA LYS A 14 -13.59 24.25 16.50
C LYS A 14 -14.08 25.21 15.43
N GLY A 15 -14.48 24.69 14.26
CA GLY A 15 -14.97 25.49 13.13
C GLY A 15 -13.86 26.08 12.26
N ASN A 16 -12.60 25.69 12.45
CA ASN A 16 -11.48 26.16 11.65
C ASN A 16 -11.22 25.25 10.46
N ASP A 17 -10.87 25.86 9.31
CA ASP A 17 -10.46 25.11 8.14
C ASP A 17 -9.11 24.43 8.37
N ARG A 18 -9.03 23.19 7.94
CA ARG A 18 -7.82 22.38 8.09
C ARG A 18 -7.56 21.62 6.80
N THR A 19 -6.31 21.68 6.32
CA THR A 19 -5.90 20.90 5.17
C THR A 19 -5.52 19.50 5.61
N ARG A 20 -6.11 18.48 4.97
CA ARG A 20 -5.76 17.09 5.17
C ARG A 20 -5.06 16.54 3.94
N LYS A 21 -4.20 15.57 4.19
CA LYS A 21 -3.42 14.87 3.17
C LYS A 21 -3.63 13.37 3.33
N GLU A 22 -3.94 12.68 2.25
CA GLU A 22 -4.04 11.24 2.24
C GLU A 22 -3.15 10.63 1.15
N ASN A 23 -2.51 9.52 1.50
CA ASN A 23 -1.72 8.71 0.57
C ASN A 23 -2.47 7.42 0.29
N LEU A 24 -2.80 7.17 -0.96
CA LEU A 24 -3.65 6.04 -1.35
C LEU A 24 -2.94 5.15 -2.36
N ILE A 25 -3.17 3.84 -2.24
CA ILE A 25 -2.73 2.85 -3.22
C ILE A 25 -3.90 2.56 -4.14
N LEU A 26 -3.66 2.62 -5.46
CA LEU A 26 -4.65 2.29 -6.49
C LEU A 26 -4.28 0.95 -7.11
N GLU A 27 -5.06 -0.10 -6.82
CA GLU A 27 -4.77 -1.44 -7.32
C GLU A 27 -4.94 -1.58 -8.83
N HIS A 28 -5.96 -0.94 -9.38
CA HIS A 28 -6.42 -1.19 -10.75
C HIS A 28 -6.35 0.01 -11.69
N ALA A 29 -5.67 1.08 -11.31
CA ALA A 29 -5.43 2.18 -12.23
C ALA A 29 -4.53 1.71 -13.37
N GLU A 30 -4.87 2.05 -14.61
CA GLU A 30 -4.17 1.58 -15.80
C GLU A 30 -3.16 2.59 -16.36
N SER A 31 -3.28 3.85 -15.95
CA SER A 31 -2.43 4.94 -16.43
C SER A 31 -2.37 6.07 -15.40
N PHE A 32 -1.47 7.04 -15.62
CA PHE A 32 -1.43 8.25 -14.80
C PHE A 32 -2.72 9.05 -14.91
N ALA A 33 -3.29 9.15 -16.10
CA ALA A 33 -4.56 9.85 -16.32
C ALA A 33 -5.72 9.15 -15.58
N ASP A 34 -5.75 7.83 -15.64
CA ASP A 34 -6.74 7.04 -14.91
C ASP A 34 -6.59 7.22 -13.39
N ALA A 35 -5.37 7.17 -12.89
CA ALA A 35 -5.08 7.40 -11.47
C ALA A 35 -5.53 8.79 -11.01
N GLU A 36 -5.30 9.82 -11.81
CA GLU A 36 -5.77 11.19 -11.51
C GLU A 36 -7.29 11.23 -11.40
N GLN A 37 -7.99 10.63 -12.37
CA GLN A 37 -9.44 10.59 -12.38
C GLN A 37 -10.01 9.88 -11.15
N ILE A 38 -9.43 8.73 -10.80
CA ILE A 38 -9.82 7.97 -9.61
C ILE A 38 -9.64 8.83 -8.36
N GLY A 39 -8.56 9.58 -8.27
CA GLY A 39 -8.30 10.47 -7.14
C GLY A 39 -9.35 11.57 -6.99
N TYR A 40 -9.72 12.22 -8.08
CA TYR A 40 -10.77 13.24 -8.06
C TYR A 40 -12.16 12.65 -7.76
N ASP A 41 -12.47 11.49 -8.30
CA ASP A 41 -13.73 10.80 -8.02
C ASP A 41 -13.85 10.40 -6.55
N TYR A 42 -12.76 9.87 -5.98
CA TYR A 42 -12.70 9.53 -4.55
C TYR A 42 -12.93 10.76 -3.68
N GLY A 43 -12.34 11.88 -4.05
CA GLY A 43 -12.40 13.12 -3.28
C GLY A 43 -13.61 14.00 -3.60
N SER A 44 -14.54 13.57 -4.45
CA SER A 44 -15.65 14.40 -4.93
C SER A 44 -16.57 14.92 -3.83
N GLY A 45 -16.63 14.23 -2.68
CA GLY A 45 -17.41 14.66 -1.51
C GLY A 45 -16.67 15.64 -0.60
N TYR A 46 -15.41 15.96 -0.87
CA TYR A 46 -14.60 16.86 -0.06
C TYR A 46 -14.45 18.22 -0.73
N THR A 47 -14.23 19.25 0.09
CA THR A 47 -14.00 20.62 -0.40
C THR A 47 -12.52 20.79 -0.78
N GLY A 48 -12.28 21.41 -1.95
CA GLY A 48 -10.93 21.76 -2.37
C GLY A 48 -10.04 20.57 -2.63
N ILE A 49 -10.58 19.49 -3.19
CA ILE A 49 -9.82 18.30 -3.54
C ILE A 49 -8.76 18.62 -4.60
N ASP A 50 -7.55 18.14 -4.37
CA ASP A 50 -6.46 18.24 -5.33
C ASP A 50 -5.63 16.95 -5.30
N VAL A 51 -5.28 16.46 -6.48
CA VAL A 51 -4.36 15.34 -6.62
C VAL A 51 -2.97 15.92 -6.86
N VAL A 52 -2.14 15.89 -5.83
CA VAL A 52 -0.86 16.60 -5.82
C VAL A 52 0.33 15.73 -6.24
N SER A 53 0.15 14.43 -6.27
CA SER A 53 1.22 13.50 -6.67
C SER A 53 0.62 12.20 -7.19
N ILE A 54 1.19 11.69 -8.28
CA ILE A 54 0.86 10.39 -8.86
C ILE A 54 2.17 9.70 -9.21
N LYS A 55 2.34 8.45 -8.78
CA LYS A 55 3.51 7.67 -9.16
C LYS A 55 3.16 6.19 -9.27
N ARG A 56 3.97 5.45 -10.02
CA ARG A 56 3.86 4.00 -10.05
C ARG A 56 4.31 3.43 -8.71
N SER A 57 3.55 2.48 -8.17
CA SER A 57 3.90 1.84 -6.92
C SER A 57 5.09 0.89 -7.10
N LYS A 58 5.97 0.87 -6.12
CA LYS A 58 7.05 -0.12 -6.02
C LYS A 58 6.61 -1.39 -5.30
N LEU A 59 5.37 -1.42 -4.80
CA LEU A 59 4.81 -2.59 -4.15
C LEU A 59 4.53 -3.68 -5.19
N LYS A 60 4.90 -4.91 -4.88
CA LYS A 60 4.61 -6.06 -5.74
C LYS A 60 3.14 -6.41 -5.71
N GLU A 61 2.56 -6.48 -4.50
CA GLU A 61 1.17 -6.82 -4.30
C GLU A 61 0.69 -6.42 -2.90
N ILE A 62 -0.62 -6.55 -2.69
CA ILE A 62 -1.26 -6.45 -1.39
C ILE A 62 -1.62 -7.87 -0.97
N VAL A 63 -1.08 -8.30 0.17
CA VAL A 63 -1.10 -9.70 0.61
C VAL A 63 -2.47 -10.16 1.09
N ASN A 64 -3.24 -9.27 1.69
CA ASN A 64 -4.54 -9.59 2.27
C ASN A 64 -5.55 -8.47 2.02
N GLU A 65 -6.80 -8.73 2.39
CA GLU A 65 -7.87 -7.75 2.26
C GLU A 65 -8.20 -7.13 3.62
N LYS A 66 -8.59 -5.87 3.60
CA LYS A 66 -9.12 -5.20 4.78
C LYS A 66 -10.47 -5.81 5.13
N PRO A 67 -10.70 -6.21 6.41
CA PRO A 67 -12.01 -6.65 6.84
C PRO A 67 -13.06 -5.56 6.61
N PHE A 68 -14.25 -5.98 6.22
CA PHE A 68 -15.34 -5.06 5.93
C PHE A 68 -15.69 -4.20 7.16
N ASN A 69 -15.78 -2.89 6.96
CA ASN A 69 -16.07 -1.91 8.02
C ASN A 69 -15.07 -1.86 9.18
N ASP A 70 -13.86 -2.37 9.00
CA ASP A 70 -12.84 -2.29 10.04
C ASP A 70 -11.90 -1.11 9.77
N GLU A 71 -12.21 0.03 10.42
CA GLU A 71 -11.41 1.24 10.31
C GLU A 71 -10.17 1.25 11.21
N THR A 72 -10.03 0.24 12.07
CA THR A 72 -8.87 0.13 12.97
C THR A 72 -7.67 -0.54 12.31
N CYS A 73 -7.87 -1.18 11.16
CA CYS A 73 -6.78 -1.75 10.38
C CYS A 73 -5.86 -0.68 9.82
N LYS A 74 -4.56 -0.93 9.95
CA LYS A 74 -3.50 -0.10 9.39
C LYS A 74 -2.86 -0.84 8.22
N ILE A 75 -2.14 -0.10 7.40
CA ILE A 75 -1.39 -0.68 6.29
C ILE A 75 0.08 -0.75 6.68
N TYR A 76 0.63 -1.95 6.67
CA TYR A 76 2.04 -2.22 6.90
C TYR A 76 2.72 -2.53 5.58
N VAL A 77 4.01 -2.25 5.50
CA VAL A 77 4.84 -2.61 4.35
C VAL A 77 5.94 -3.53 4.84
N ALA A 78 6.04 -4.69 4.20
CA ALA A 78 7.07 -5.68 4.48
C ALA A 78 8.07 -5.72 3.33
N GLN A 79 9.36 -5.79 3.64
CA GLN A 79 10.41 -6.06 2.68
C GLN A 79 10.77 -7.54 2.74
N ILE A 80 10.81 -8.17 1.58
CA ILE A 80 11.06 -9.60 1.42
C ILE A 80 12.22 -9.78 0.45
N VAL A 81 13.04 -10.77 0.72
CA VAL A 81 14.09 -11.23 -0.20
C VAL A 81 13.70 -12.60 -0.72
N ASP A 82 13.67 -12.74 -2.03
CA ASP A 82 13.46 -14.01 -2.71
C ASP A 82 14.80 -14.53 -3.18
N HIS A 83 15.17 -15.74 -2.74
CA HIS A 83 16.40 -16.42 -3.10
C HIS A 83 16.10 -17.43 -4.19
N PHE A 84 16.77 -17.33 -5.30
CA PHE A 84 16.59 -18.29 -6.38
C PHE A 84 17.92 -18.63 -7.07
N VAL A 85 17.95 -19.79 -7.73
CA VAL A 85 19.10 -20.22 -8.51
C VAL A 85 18.83 -19.96 -9.99
N ASP A 86 19.70 -19.21 -10.64
CA ASP A 86 19.66 -19.02 -12.08
C ASP A 86 20.21 -20.30 -12.73
N LEU A 87 19.33 -21.01 -13.46
CA LEU A 87 19.70 -22.30 -14.06
C LEU A 87 20.72 -22.16 -15.20
N GLU A 88 20.84 -21.00 -15.80
CA GLU A 88 21.82 -20.75 -16.87
C GLU A 88 23.21 -20.52 -16.33
N THR A 89 23.34 -19.77 -15.24
CA THR A 89 24.63 -19.40 -14.64
C THR A 89 24.99 -20.24 -13.42
N GLU A 90 24.04 -21.01 -12.87
CA GLU A 90 24.15 -21.76 -11.62
C GLU A 90 24.44 -20.87 -10.40
N GLU A 91 24.22 -19.56 -10.52
CA GLU A 91 24.43 -18.62 -9.44
C GLU A 91 23.14 -18.42 -8.64
N THR A 92 23.29 -18.25 -7.32
CA THR A 92 22.19 -17.84 -6.44
C THR A 92 22.00 -16.34 -6.57
N LYS A 93 20.76 -15.91 -6.82
CA LYS A 93 20.40 -14.49 -6.92
C LYS A 93 19.35 -14.16 -5.89
N ASP A 94 19.43 -12.94 -5.38
CA ASP A 94 18.47 -12.40 -4.42
C ASP A 94 17.72 -11.23 -5.05
N ILE A 95 16.40 -11.32 -5.02
CA ILE A 95 15.53 -10.22 -5.45
C ILE A 95 14.80 -9.68 -4.23
N LYS A 96 14.95 -8.37 -3.99
CA LYS A 96 14.23 -7.66 -2.93
C LYS A 96 12.97 -7.03 -3.49
N TYR A 97 11.86 -7.18 -2.77
CA TYR A 97 10.63 -6.49 -3.12
C TYR A 97 9.83 -6.16 -1.86
N SER A 98 8.84 -5.30 -2.03
CA SER A 98 7.96 -4.89 -0.95
C SER A 98 6.53 -5.31 -1.23
N VAL A 99 5.82 -5.69 -0.18
CA VAL A 99 4.38 -5.98 -0.23
C VAL A 99 3.68 -5.17 0.85
N ALA A 100 2.41 -4.84 0.60
CA ALA A 100 1.57 -4.19 1.60
C ALA A 100 0.61 -5.21 2.20
N LEU A 101 0.22 -4.97 3.44
CA LEU A 101 -0.76 -5.82 4.14
C LEU A 101 -1.54 -5.00 5.16
N PHE A 102 -2.76 -5.45 5.43
CA PHE A 102 -3.60 -4.87 6.48
C PHE A 102 -3.43 -5.65 7.78
N ALA A 103 -3.28 -4.95 8.88
CA ALA A 103 -3.21 -5.54 10.22
C ALA A 103 -3.59 -4.49 11.27
N HIS A 104 -4.01 -4.94 12.44
CA HIS A 104 -4.35 -4.05 13.55
C HIS A 104 -3.12 -3.61 14.33
N ASP A 105 -2.10 -4.47 14.38
CA ASP A 105 -0.86 -4.20 15.09
C ASP A 105 0.32 -4.94 14.44
N MET A 106 1.51 -4.71 14.95
CA MET A 106 2.73 -5.31 14.43
C MET A 106 2.75 -6.83 14.57
N ASN A 107 2.20 -7.38 15.66
CA ASN A 107 2.15 -8.83 15.84
C ASN A 107 1.27 -9.51 14.80
N GLU A 108 0.11 -8.94 14.51
CA GLU A 108 -0.79 -9.43 13.47
C GLU A 108 -0.14 -9.31 12.09
N ALA A 109 0.54 -8.19 11.82
CA ALA A 109 1.26 -7.99 10.58
C ALA A 109 2.35 -9.04 10.38
N HIS A 110 3.11 -9.34 11.43
CA HIS A 110 4.17 -10.34 11.39
C HIS A 110 3.62 -11.75 11.10
N LYS A 111 2.52 -12.12 11.74
CA LYS A 111 1.86 -13.41 11.50
C LYS A 111 1.35 -13.52 10.07
N ALA A 112 0.74 -12.47 9.55
CA ALA A 112 0.21 -12.45 8.20
C ALA A 112 1.33 -12.61 7.15
N ILE A 113 2.45 -11.92 7.34
CA ILE A 113 3.55 -12.02 6.39
C ILE A 113 4.28 -13.36 6.49
N GLU A 114 4.41 -13.93 7.69
CA GLU A 114 4.97 -15.27 7.84
C GLU A 114 4.13 -16.32 7.12
N GLN A 115 2.81 -16.21 7.20
CA GLN A 115 1.91 -17.11 6.49
C GLN A 115 2.04 -16.94 4.98
N TYR A 116 2.16 -15.70 4.50
CA TYR A 116 2.39 -15.40 3.08
C TYR A 116 3.67 -16.07 2.57
N ILE A 117 4.75 -15.98 3.33
CA ILE A 117 6.03 -16.61 2.98
C ILE A 117 5.91 -18.14 2.95
N LYS A 118 5.23 -18.73 3.94
CA LYS A 118 5.03 -20.19 4.01
C LYS A 118 4.17 -20.74 2.88
N GLN A 119 3.22 -19.98 2.38
CA GLN A 119 2.36 -20.38 1.28
C GLN A 119 3.04 -20.27 -0.08
N GLY A 120 4.13 -19.50 -0.16
CA GLY A 120 4.92 -19.38 -1.37
C GLY A 120 5.73 -20.62 -1.65
N LEU A 121 5.91 -20.93 -2.93
CA LEU A 121 6.77 -22.04 -3.38
C LEU A 121 8.24 -21.63 -3.46
N GLU A 122 8.53 -20.38 -3.22
CA GLU A 122 9.85 -19.78 -3.34
C GLU A 122 10.55 -19.70 -1.99
N ASP A 123 11.88 -19.68 -2.01
CA ASP A 123 12.69 -19.50 -0.81
C ASP A 123 12.78 -18.02 -0.48
N MET A 124 11.94 -17.57 0.45
CA MET A 124 11.81 -16.16 0.80
C MET A 124 12.13 -15.93 2.27
N ASP A 125 12.80 -14.81 2.55
CA ASP A 125 13.06 -14.33 3.89
C ASP A 125 12.46 -12.95 4.11
N LEU A 126 11.93 -12.74 5.32
CA LEU A 126 11.46 -11.44 5.75
C LEU A 126 12.63 -10.58 6.18
N VAL A 127 12.76 -9.39 5.60
CA VAL A 127 13.80 -8.42 5.96
C VAL A 127 13.32 -7.44 7.00
N SER A 128 12.14 -6.84 6.79
CA SER A 128 11.58 -5.86 7.70
C SER A 128 10.09 -5.72 7.52
N ILE A 129 9.40 -5.27 8.56
CA ILE A 129 8.01 -4.83 8.53
C ILE A 129 7.93 -3.49 9.22
N LYS A 130 7.20 -2.55 8.63
CA LYS A 130 6.95 -1.25 9.27
C LYS A 130 5.55 -0.75 8.94
N GLU A 131 4.99 0.04 9.85
CA GLU A 131 3.75 0.76 9.58
C GLU A 131 4.02 1.78 8.46
N SER A 132 3.15 1.83 7.48
CA SER A 132 3.31 2.70 6.33
C SER A 132 2.58 4.04 6.50
N LYS A 133 2.86 4.96 5.59
CA LYS A 133 2.15 6.24 5.48
C LYS A 133 0.84 6.15 4.70
N TYR A 134 0.50 4.99 4.16
CA TYR A 134 -0.71 4.84 3.34
C TYR A 134 -1.96 4.90 4.21
N ASN A 135 -2.97 5.65 3.74
CA ASN A 135 -4.24 5.82 4.43
C ASN A 135 -5.31 4.85 3.94
N GLY A 136 -5.15 4.31 2.75
CA GLY A 136 -6.11 3.37 2.20
C GLY A 136 -5.69 2.79 0.86
N VAL A 137 -6.50 1.83 0.41
CA VAL A 137 -6.37 1.17 -0.88
C VAL A 137 -7.69 1.32 -1.61
N LEU A 138 -7.65 1.79 -2.85
CA LEU A 138 -8.81 1.88 -3.74
C LEU A 138 -8.73 0.77 -4.77
N LYS A 139 -9.81 0.03 -4.87
CA LYS A 139 -9.96 -1.07 -5.83
C LYS A 139 -10.63 -0.63 -7.10
#